data_8637bcba89622a39bcdec75b7578d7e7
#
_entry.id   8637bcba89622a39bcdec75b7578d7e7
#
_cell.length_a   1.000
_cell.length_b   1.000
_cell.length_c   1.000
_cell.angle_alpha   90.00
_cell.angle_beta   90.00
_cell.angle_gamma   90.00
#
_symmetry.space_group_name_H-M   'P 1'
#
loop_
_entity.id
_entity.type
_entity.pdbx_description
1 polymer ?
#
loop_
_entity_poly.entity_id
_entity_poly.type
_entity_poly.pdbx_seq_one_letter_code
_entity_poly.pdbx_strand_id
1 'polypeptide(L)'
;MCNFQLVRAFSGALLLSASLVSAPAQSDWQVKRTMYVGGDGGMDYITVDSPAHRLFVPRGTHTMVVDENSGKVLGDIPGQKVAHGVAIVPSVGRGFITDGGGNGSIVVFDLKTYAVLGTLLTWPDSDGIIYDAVLNRVLAVSGDKGLLMTFKPDIDPKNGKIDPPIPLGGSPEFLASDGTGRVYVNIEDKDLVAVVDLNSGKVIARWPVAPGGHPVGMALDRKTRRLFVGCRNPQKMVVMSADTGKVLDALPIGAGVDATAVDAGHAFASCRDGSLTVVSEEAGKYEVTQVVKTPIGAKTMGADPATHKIYLPTANFEAQPAGSTGRPKPKPGSFMIVEVAK
;
A
#
# COMPACT_ATOMS: atom_id res chain seq x y z
N MET A 1 81.64 -19.58 -49.36
CA MET A 1 80.28 -19.43 -49.93
C MET A 1 79.33 -19.82 -48.83
N CYS A 2 78.76 -18.83 -48.15
CA CYS A 2 77.88 -19.02 -46.97
C CYS A 2 76.49 -18.61 -47.36
N ASN A 3 75.56 -19.55 -47.36
CA ASN A 3 74.13 -19.29 -47.60
C ASN A 3 73.43 -18.92 -46.28
N PHE A 4 72.86 -17.73 -46.20
CA PHE A 4 71.99 -17.31 -45.17
C PHE A 4 70.52 -17.57 -45.60
N GLN A 5 69.81 -18.41 -44.85
CA GLN A 5 68.36 -18.57 -44.94
C GLN A 5 67.67 -17.60 -44.02
N LEU A 6 66.78 -16.77 -44.58
CA LEU A 6 65.90 -15.88 -43.85
C LEU A 6 64.68 -16.70 -43.36
N VAL A 7 64.47 -16.76 -42.00
CA VAL A 7 63.23 -17.27 -41.37
C VAL A 7 62.30 -16.10 -41.23
N ARG A 8 61.16 -16.13 -41.91
CA ARG A 8 60.00 -15.19 -41.71
C ARG A 8 59.14 -15.70 -40.59
N ALA A 9 59.08 -14.94 -39.50
CA ALA A 9 58.10 -15.14 -38.42
C ALA A 9 56.76 -14.51 -38.80
N PHE A 10 55.68 -15.30 -38.86
CA PHE A 10 54.30 -14.83 -38.99
C PHE A 10 53.76 -14.60 -37.60
N SER A 11 53.56 -13.32 -37.21
CA SER A 11 52.79 -12.97 -35.99
C SER A 11 51.30 -12.92 -36.32
N GLY A 12 50.56 -13.94 -35.95
CA GLY A 12 49.11 -13.94 -36.02
C GLY A 12 48.52 -13.16 -34.85
N ALA A 13 47.92 -12.02 -35.12
CA ALA A 13 47.14 -11.27 -34.12
C ALA A 13 45.76 -11.90 -33.99
N LEU A 14 45.48 -12.49 -32.84
CA LEU A 14 44.17 -13.04 -32.48
C LEU A 14 43.27 -11.85 -32.03
N LEU A 15 42.37 -11.41 -32.86
CA LEU A 15 41.33 -10.45 -32.50
C LEU A 15 40.23 -11.15 -31.67
N LEU A 16 40.25 -10.98 -30.36
CA LEU A 16 39.13 -11.35 -29.48
C LEU A 16 38.00 -10.33 -29.70
N SER A 17 36.96 -10.71 -30.43
CA SER A 17 35.71 -9.96 -30.49
C SER A 17 34.93 -10.20 -29.22
N ALA A 18 34.97 -9.24 -28.28
CA ALA A 18 34.08 -9.22 -27.11
C ALA A 18 32.66 -8.86 -27.59
N SER A 19 31.78 -9.86 -27.63
CA SER A 19 30.36 -9.64 -27.83
C SER A 19 29.79 -9.00 -26.57
N LEU A 20 29.49 -7.71 -26.60
CA LEU A 20 28.70 -7.02 -25.60
C LEU A 20 27.29 -7.60 -25.68
N VAL A 21 26.97 -8.54 -24.79
CA VAL A 21 25.59 -8.96 -24.55
C VAL A 21 24.95 -7.77 -23.82
N SER A 22 24.19 -6.95 -24.53
CA SER A 22 23.35 -5.95 -23.91
C SER A 22 22.29 -6.67 -23.09
N ALA A 23 22.32 -6.52 -21.76
CA ALA A 23 21.22 -6.92 -20.92
C ALA A 23 19.94 -6.24 -21.46
N PRO A 24 18.79 -6.95 -21.52
CA PRO A 24 17.55 -6.31 -21.92
C PRO A 24 17.29 -5.14 -20.99
N ALA A 25 17.05 -3.97 -21.57
CA ALA A 25 16.68 -2.77 -20.80
C ALA A 25 15.44 -3.14 -19.97
N GLN A 26 15.57 -3.11 -18.65
CA GLN A 26 14.44 -3.34 -17.75
C GLN A 26 13.41 -2.24 -18.04
N SER A 27 12.19 -2.62 -18.45
CA SER A 27 11.16 -1.64 -18.78
C SER A 27 10.82 -0.81 -17.54
N ASP A 28 10.83 0.52 -17.70
CA ASP A 28 10.50 1.45 -16.64
C ASP A 28 9.02 1.36 -16.24
N TRP A 29 8.75 1.63 -14.99
CA TRP A 29 7.37 1.83 -14.49
C TRP A 29 6.78 3.09 -15.13
N GLN A 30 5.56 2.98 -15.63
CA GLN A 30 4.88 4.11 -16.27
C GLN A 30 3.37 4.01 -16.13
N VAL A 31 2.69 5.13 -16.21
CA VAL A 31 1.23 5.15 -16.33
C VAL A 31 0.86 4.51 -17.65
N LYS A 32 0.22 3.33 -17.60
CA LYS A 32 -0.24 2.59 -18.77
C LYS A 32 -1.65 3.01 -19.18
N ARG A 33 -2.48 3.31 -18.18
CA ARG A 33 -3.90 3.61 -18.42
C ARG A 33 -4.46 4.50 -17.31
N THR A 34 -5.44 5.31 -17.67
CA THR A 34 -6.32 6.00 -16.72
C THR A 34 -7.76 5.57 -17.00
N MET A 35 -8.40 4.99 -16.00
CA MET A 35 -9.81 4.61 -16.05
C MET A 35 -10.63 5.76 -15.48
N TYR A 36 -11.41 6.43 -16.32
CA TYR A 36 -12.33 7.49 -15.91
C TYR A 36 -13.64 6.85 -15.44
N VAL A 37 -13.78 6.70 -14.13
CA VAL A 37 -14.91 5.98 -13.52
C VAL A 37 -16.07 6.91 -13.20
N GLY A 38 -15.77 8.14 -12.80
CA GLY A 38 -16.80 9.12 -12.41
C GLY A 38 -17.36 8.87 -11.01
N GLY A 39 -18.55 9.44 -10.76
CA GLY A 39 -19.19 9.40 -9.43
C GLY A 39 -18.59 10.43 -8.46
N ASP A 40 -19.30 10.65 -7.35
CA ASP A 40 -18.95 11.62 -6.32
C ASP A 40 -18.35 10.94 -5.08
N GLY A 41 -17.85 11.76 -4.14
CA GLY A 41 -17.26 11.32 -2.88
C GLY A 41 -15.76 11.43 -2.83
N GLY A 42 -15.21 11.18 -1.64
CA GLY A 42 -13.79 11.09 -1.39
C GLY A 42 -13.15 9.86 -2.04
N MET A 43 -11.92 9.59 -1.70
CA MET A 43 -11.22 8.35 -2.05
C MET A 43 -10.19 8.03 -0.98
N ASP A 44 -10.03 6.74 -0.70
CA ASP A 44 -9.05 6.26 0.26
C ASP A 44 -8.41 4.95 -0.19
N TYR A 45 -7.99 4.06 0.71
CA TYR A 45 -7.23 2.84 0.39
C TYR A 45 -7.97 1.92 -0.58
N ILE A 46 -7.43 1.80 -1.79
CA ILE A 46 -7.95 0.87 -2.80
C ILE A 46 -7.46 -0.55 -2.50
N THR A 47 -8.36 -1.52 -2.60
CA THR A 47 -8.04 -2.95 -2.42
C THR A 47 -8.23 -3.70 -3.73
N VAL A 48 -7.23 -4.51 -4.10
CA VAL A 48 -7.25 -5.33 -5.31
C VAL A 48 -7.65 -6.76 -4.98
N ASP A 49 -8.67 -7.26 -5.67
CA ASP A 49 -9.05 -8.67 -5.70
C ASP A 49 -8.56 -9.29 -7.01
N SER A 50 -7.27 -9.63 -7.05
CA SER A 50 -6.61 -10.17 -8.24
C SER A 50 -7.35 -11.37 -8.86
N PRO A 51 -7.77 -12.41 -8.09
CA PRO A 51 -8.42 -13.57 -8.68
C PRO A 51 -9.76 -13.26 -9.36
N ALA A 52 -10.46 -12.23 -8.91
CA ALA A 52 -11.77 -11.83 -9.46
C ALA A 52 -11.69 -10.58 -10.33
N HIS A 53 -10.50 -10.03 -10.56
CA HIS A 53 -10.25 -8.81 -11.34
C HIS A 53 -11.12 -7.64 -10.91
N ARG A 54 -11.16 -7.36 -9.59
CA ARG A 54 -11.98 -6.29 -9.00
C ARG A 54 -11.14 -5.34 -8.16
N LEU A 55 -11.50 -4.09 -8.24
CA LEU A 55 -10.95 -3.02 -7.41
C LEU A 55 -12.06 -2.52 -6.48
N PHE A 56 -11.83 -2.56 -5.18
CA PHE A 56 -12.72 -1.98 -4.17
C PHE A 56 -12.17 -0.62 -3.76
N VAL A 57 -12.94 0.42 -3.97
CA VAL A 57 -12.52 1.80 -3.72
C VAL A 57 -13.47 2.49 -2.76
N PRO A 58 -13.04 2.80 -1.53
CA PRO A 58 -13.81 3.63 -0.60
C PRO A 58 -14.05 5.02 -1.20
N ARG A 59 -15.34 5.46 -1.16
CA ARG A 59 -15.82 6.72 -1.74
C ARG A 59 -16.50 7.61 -0.70
N GLY A 60 -16.04 7.55 0.55
CA GLY A 60 -16.63 8.26 1.67
C GLY A 60 -17.91 7.58 2.16
N THR A 61 -19.06 7.82 1.54
CA THR A 61 -20.36 7.28 1.97
C THR A 61 -20.68 5.88 1.45
N HIS A 62 -19.88 5.36 0.53
CA HIS A 62 -20.04 4.04 -0.09
C HIS A 62 -18.68 3.50 -0.53
N THR A 63 -18.64 2.23 -0.90
CA THR A 63 -17.47 1.61 -1.53
C THR A 63 -17.83 1.14 -2.92
N MET A 64 -17.17 1.72 -3.92
CA MET A 64 -17.36 1.38 -5.32
C MET A 64 -16.58 0.13 -5.68
N VAL A 65 -17.19 -0.77 -6.45
CA VAL A 65 -16.52 -1.95 -7.01
C VAL A 65 -16.34 -1.75 -8.51
N VAL A 66 -15.11 -1.83 -8.98
CA VAL A 66 -14.75 -1.54 -10.37
C VAL A 66 -14.08 -2.78 -10.97
N ASP A 67 -14.44 -3.12 -12.20
CA ASP A 67 -13.76 -4.16 -12.98
C ASP A 67 -12.35 -3.68 -13.37
N GLU A 68 -11.36 -4.44 -12.97
CA GLU A 68 -9.94 -4.13 -13.16
C GLU A 68 -9.57 -3.96 -14.64
N ASN A 69 -10.17 -4.77 -15.52
CA ASN A 69 -9.82 -4.80 -16.95
C ASN A 69 -10.51 -3.69 -17.76
N SER A 70 -11.79 -3.45 -17.51
CA SER A 70 -12.59 -2.49 -18.28
C SER A 70 -12.75 -1.12 -17.64
N GLY A 71 -12.53 -1.00 -16.32
CA GLY A 71 -12.83 0.21 -15.55
C GLY A 71 -14.34 0.44 -15.33
N LYS A 72 -15.20 -0.54 -15.66
CA LYS A 72 -16.65 -0.42 -15.44
C LYS A 72 -16.99 -0.61 -13.97
N VAL A 73 -17.94 0.16 -13.48
CA VAL A 73 -18.52 -0.04 -12.14
C VAL A 73 -19.36 -1.32 -12.17
N LEU A 74 -19.02 -2.26 -11.29
CA LEU A 74 -19.72 -3.53 -11.10
C LEU A 74 -20.80 -3.43 -10.01
N GLY A 75 -20.64 -2.50 -9.08
CA GLY A 75 -21.58 -2.27 -7.99
C GLY A 75 -21.09 -1.24 -6.99
N ASP A 76 -21.97 -0.92 -6.06
CA ASP A 76 -21.72 -0.05 -4.92
C ASP A 76 -22.17 -0.72 -3.63
N ILE A 77 -21.38 -0.58 -2.59
CA ILE A 77 -21.66 -1.09 -1.25
C ILE A 77 -21.99 0.13 -0.38
N PRO A 78 -23.24 0.36 -0.03
CA PRO A 78 -23.66 1.52 0.75
C PRO A 78 -23.46 1.35 2.26
N GLY A 79 -23.77 2.39 3.03
CA GLY A 79 -23.93 2.32 4.48
C GLY A 79 -22.74 2.80 5.29
N GLN A 80 -21.73 3.39 4.66
CA GLN A 80 -20.64 4.07 5.36
C GLN A 80 -20.96 5.57 5.52
N LYS A 81 -20.23 6.23 6.41
CA LYS A 81 -20.20 7.69 6.59
C LYS A 81 -18.84 8.26 6.14
N VAL A 82 -17.76 7.57 6.52
CA VAL A 82 -16.38 7.91 6.17
C VAL A 82 -15.64 6.59 5.94
N ALA A 83 -15.80 6.01 4.74
CA ALA A 83 -15.14 4.76 4.36
C ALA A 83 -13.64 4.97 4.15
N HIS A 84 -12.80 4.10 4.71
CA HIS A 84 -11.33 4.17 4.62
C HIS A 84 -10.72 2.98 3.90
N GLY A 85 -10.80 1.78 4.45
CA GLY A 85 -10.14 0.59 3.92
C GLY A 85 -11.10 -0.58 3.68
N VAL A 86 -10.66 -1.54 2.87
CA VAL A 86 -11.41 -2.76 2.57
C VAL A 86 -10.52 -3.97 2.76
N ALA A 87 -10.97 -4.95 3.51
CA ALA A 87 -10.38 -6.29 3.54
C ALA A 87 -11.32 -7.29 2.89
N ILE A 88 -10.82 -8.13 1.99
CA ILE A 88 -11.60 -9.18 1.33
C ILE A 88 -11.16 -10.55 1.82
N VAL A 89 -12.12 -11.43 2.06
CA VAL A 89 -11.91 -12.79 2.57
C VAL A 89 -12.67 -13.79 1.71
N PRO A 90 -12.09 -14.22 0.58
CA PRO A 90 -12.75 -15.12 -0.37
C PRO A 90 -13.18 -16.46 0.26
N SER A 91 -12.44 -16.99 1.23
CA SER A 91 -12.73 -18.26 1.89
C SER A 91 -14.08 -18.31 2.61
N VAL A 92 -14.61 -17.16 3.02
CA VAL A 92 -15.95 -17.03 3.62
C VAL A 92 -16.92 -16.22 2.76
N GLY A 93 -16.49 -15.80 1.54
CA GLY A 93 -17.29 -15.02 0.61
C GLY A 93 -17.66 -13.63 1.11
N ARG A 94 -16.85 -13.01 1.99
CA ARG A 94 -17.16 -11.74 2.64
C ARG A 94 -16.07 -10.70 2.43
N GLY A 95 -16.48 -9.43 2.47
CA GLY A 95 -15.59 -8.30 2.62
C GLY A 95 -15.99 -7.45 3.82
N PHE A 96 -15.04 -6.63 4.27
CA PHE A 96 -15.11 -5.79 5.46
C PHE A 96 -14.62 -4.41 5.12
N ILE A 97 -15.41 -3.37 5.41
CA ILE A 97 -15.07 -1.97 5.12
C ILE A 97 -15.02 -1.23 6.45
N THR A 98 -13.90 -0.58 6.75
CA THR A 98 -13.82 0.34 7.88
C THR A 98 -14.55 1.63 7.58
N ASP A 99 -15.34 2.09 8.56
CA ASP A 99 -16.07 3.35 8.54
C ASP A 99 -15.69 4.15 9.79
N GLY A 100 -14.88 5.19 9.62
CA GLY A 100 -14.41 6.06 10.69
C GLY A 100 -15.47 7.02 11.20
N GLY A 101 -16.61 7.14 10.52
CA GLY A 101 -17.66 8.11 10.86
C GLY A 101 -18.41 7.79 12.15
N GLY A 102 -18.77 8.84 12.90
CA GLY A 102 -19.53 8.71 14.14
C GLY A 102 -18.77 7.95 15.24
N ASN A 103 -19.34 6.85 15.73
CA ASN A 103 -18.70 6.02 16.76
C ASN A 103 -17.76 4.94 16.17
N GLY A 104 -17.60 4.91 14.85
CA GLY A 104 -16.84 3.89 14.15
C GLY A 104 -17.62 2.59 13.92
N SER A 105 -17.38 1.98 12.76
CA SER A 105 -17.97 0.68 12.45
C SER A 105 -17.15 -0.08 11.39
N ILE A 106 -17.49 -1.37 11.22
CA ILE A 106 -17.04 -2.17 10.07
C ILE A 106 -18.27 -2.72 9.37
N VAL A 107 -18.49 -2.31 8.12
CA VAL A 107 -19.55 -2.83 7.27
C VAL A 107 -19.12 -4.18 6.71
N VAL A 108 -19.93 -5.21 6.92
CA VAL A 108 -19.72 -6.56 6.39
C VAL A 108 -20.59 -6.74 5.16
N PHE A 109 -20.01 -7.19 4.06
CA PHE A 109 -20.73 -7.37 2.80
C PHE A 109 -20.42 -8.72 2.14
N ASP A 110 -21.30 -9.16 1.27
CA ASP A 110 -21.16 -10.36 0.45
C ASP A 110 -20.32 -10.06 -0.79
N LEU A 111 -19.24 -10.81 -1.03
CA LEU A 111 -18.31 -10.57 -2.14
C LEU A 111 -18.92 -10.85 -3.53
N LYS A 112 -20.00 -11.62 -3.62
CA LYS A 112 -20.62 -11.97 -4.89
C LYS A 112 -21.70 -10.97 -5.30
N THR A 113 -22.52 -10.56 -4.33
CA THR A 113 -23.69 -9.73 -4.58
C THR A 113 -23.50 -8.26 -4.20
N TYR A 114 -22.44 -7.95 -3.44
CA TYR A 114 -22.15 -6.65 -2.84
C TYR A 114 -23.18 -6.19 -1.80
N ALA A 115 -24.11 -7.07 -1.42
CA ALA A 115 -25.12 -6.78 -0.43
C ALA A 115 -24.50 -6.63 0.96
N VAL A 116 -24.93 -5.63 1.71
CA VAL A 116 -24.54 -5.44 3.11
C VAL A 116 -25.22 -6.53 3.95
N LEU A 117 -24.41 -7.31 4.66
CA LEU A 117 -24.85 -8.39 5.54
C LEU A 117 -25.11 -7.90 6.97
N GLY A 118 -24.42 -6.85 7.39
CA GLY A 118 -24.55 -6.24 8.70
C GLY A 118 -23.42 -5.27 8.99
N THR A 119 -23.40 -4.75 10.21
CA THR A 119 -22.42 -3.75 10.67
C THR A 119 -21.95 -4.09 12.07
N LEU A 120 -20.65 -4.24 12.24
CA LEU A 120 -20.00 -4.44 13.53
C LEU A 120 -19.69 -3.06 14.14
N LEU A 121 -20.07 -2.86 15.39
CA LEU A 121 -19.71 -1.66 16.14
C LEU A 121 -18.23 -1.73 16.53
N THR A 122 -17.53 -0.62 16.34
CA THR A 122 -16.10 -0.49 16.64
C THR A 122 -15.84 0.79 17.46
N TRP A 123 -14.80 1.53 17.12
CA TRP A 123 -14.43 2.80 17.73
C TRP A 123 -14.28 3.88 16.67
N PRO A 124 -14.43 5.18 17.04
CA PRO A 124 -14.27 6.30 16.11
C PRO A 124 -12.96 6.20 15.34
N ASP A 125 -12.97 6.72 14.12
CA ASP A 125 -11.83 6.71 13.23
C ASP A 125 -11.30 5.28 12.98
N SER A 126 -12.22 4.35 12.68
CA SER A 126 -11.86 3.02 12.17
C SER A 126 -11.30 3.15 10.77
N ASP A 127 -9.98 2.90 10.60
CA ASP A 127 -9.21 3.27 9.41
C ASP A 127 -8.55 2.04 8.75
N GLY A 128 -7.22 1.94 8.79
CA GLY A 128 -6.49 0.86 8.13
C GLY A 128 -7.02 -0.54 8.49
N ILE A 129 -7.23 -1.38 7.47
CA ILE A 129 -7.74 -2.74 7.64
C ILE A 129 -7.02 -3.70 6.69
N ILE A 130 -6.67 -4.88 7.20
CA ILE A 130 -6.11 -5.98 6.41
C ILE A 130 -6.72 -7.32 6.80
N TYR A 131 -6.64 -8.29 5.90
CA TYR A 131 -6.88 -9.68 6.22
C TYR A 131 -5.56 -10.46 6.20
N ASP A 132 -5.26 -11.16 7.29
CA ASP A 132 -4.17 -12.12 7.34
C ASP A 132 -4.72 -13.54 7.11
N ALA A 133 -4.45 -14.11 5.94
CA ALA A 133 -4.94 -15.42 5.56
C ALA A 133 -4.28 -16.57 6.34
N VAL A 134 -3.05 -16.38 6.82
CA VAL A 134 -2.32 -17.41 7.60
C VAL A 134 -2.91 -17.52 9.00
N LEU A 135 -3.17 -16.38 9.63
CA LEU A 135 -3.79 -16.31 10.96
C LEU A 135 -5.31 -16.47 10.91
N ASN A 136 -5.92 -16.36 9.72
CA ASN A 136 -7.36 -16.27 9.51
C ASN A 136 -8.01 -15.20 10.39
N ARG A 137 -7.46 -13.97 10.31
CA ARG A 137 -7.89 -12.82 11.11
C ARG A 137 -8.04 -11.57 10.24
N VAL A 138 -9.08 -10.82 10.50
CA VAL A 138 -9.20 -9.44 10.06
C VAL A 138 -8.63 -8.56 11.16
N LEU A 139 -7.78 -7.61 10.75
CA LEU A 139 -7.07 -6.69 11.63
C LEU A 139 -7.39 -5.27 11.18
N ALA A 140 -7.82 -4.41 12.08
CA ALA A 140 -8.12 -3.01 11.79
C ALA A 140 -7.65 -2.10 12.92
N VAL A 141 -7.47 -0.81 12.63
CA VAL A 141 -7.07 0.18 13.64
C VAL A 141 -8.16 1.22 13.87
N SER A 142 -8.14 1.85 15.05
CA SER A 142 -8.90 3.07 15.36
C SER A 142 -7.93 4.17 15.72
N GLY A 143 -7.84 5.20 14.88
CA GLY A 143 -6.94 6.35 15.05
C GLY A 143 -7.22 7.11 16.34
N ASP A 144 -8.46 7.54 16.55
CA ASP A 144 -8.89 8.33 17.69
C ASP A 144 -8.72 7.64 19.05
N LYS A 145 -8.83 6.31 19.09
CA LYS A 145 -8.73 5.54 20.35
C LYS A 145 -7.39 4.86 20.54
N GLY A 146 -6.54 4.87 19.51
CA GLY A 146 -5.24 4.25 19.58
C GLY A 146 -5.31 2.73 19.77
N LEU A 147 -6.18 2.05 19.02
CA LEU A 147 -6.49 0.64 19.22
C LEU A 147 -6.16 -0.20 17.98
N LEU A 148 -5.68 -1.42 18.20
CA LEU A 148 -5.72 -2.50 17.22
C LEU A 148 -6.91 -3.40 17.54
N MET A 149 -7.76 -3.62 16.55
CA MET A 149 -8.96 -4.47 16.59
C MET A 149 -8.70 -5.76 15.82
N THR A 150 -9.16 -6.89 16.32
CA THR A 150 -9.06 -8.18 15.62
C THR A 150 -10.36 -8.96 15.72
N PHE A 151 -10.65 -9.79 14.70
CA PHE A 151 -11.76 -10.72 14.73
C PHE A 151 -11.60 -11.80 13.65
N LYS A 152 -12.34 -12.91 13.81
CA LYS A 152 -12.42 -13.95 12.79
C LYS A 152 -13.35 -13.53 11.65
N PRO A 153 -13.06 -13.87 10.38
CA PRO A 153 -13.84 -13.43 9.23
C PRO A 153 -15.23 -14.08 9.13
N ASP A 154 -15.48 -15.17 9.87
CA ASP A 154 -16.79 -15.85 9.98
C ASP A 154 -17.71 -15.24 11.06
N ILE A 155 -17.30 -14.14 11.68
CA ILE A 155 -18.07 -13.40 12.69
C ILE A 155 -19.53 -13.17 12.24
N ASP A 156 -20.49 -13.26 13.17
CA ASP A 156 -21.88 -12.87 12.89
C ASP A 156 -21.94 -11.37 12.52
N PRO A 157 -22.35 -11.01 11.29
CA PRO A 157 -22.31 -9.62 10.85
C PRO A 157 -23.29 -8.69 11.54
N LYS A 158 -24.27 -9.22 12.28
CA LYS A 158 -25.30 -8.45 12.99
C LYS A 158 -25.10 -8.38 14.49
N ASN A 159 -24.65 -9.48 15.09
CA ASN A 159 -24.58 -9.63 16.56
C ASN A 159 -23.17 -9.98 17.05
N GLY A 160 -22.23 -10.20 16.13
CA GLY A 160 -20.86 -10.57 16.47
C GLY A 160 -20.15 -9.44 17.22
N LYS A 161 -19.27 -9.85 18.13
CA LYS A 161 -18.41 -8.92 18.87
C LYS A 161 -16.96 -9.17 18.44
N ILE A 162 -16.27 -8.11 18.13
CA ILE A 162 -14.83 -8.16 17.87
C ILE A 162 -14.10 -8.55 19.16
N ASP A 163 -12.89 -9.08 19.02
CA ASP A 163 -12.04 -9.45 20.16
C ASP A 163 -11.73 -8.21 21.04
N PRO A 164 -11.33 -8.39 22.31
CA PRO A 164 -10.87 -7.27 23.12
C PRO A 164 -9.75 -6.49 22.41
N PRO A 165 -9.89 -5.17 22.24
CA PRO A 165 -8.93 -4.38 21.49
C PRO A 165 -7.60 -4.24 22.23
N ILE A 166 -6.52 -4.08 21.47
CA ILE A 166 -5.17 -3.93 22.00
C ILE A 166 -4.79 -2.45 21.97
N PRO A 167 -4.53 -1.81 23.13
CA PRO A 167 -4.10 -0.41 23.19
C PRO A 167 -2.70 -0.22 22.57
N LEU A 168 -2.57 0.69 21.62
CA LEU A 168 -1.31 1.00 20.91
C LEU A 168 -0.53 2.16 21.52
N GLY A 169 -1.22 3.06 22.21
CA GLY A 169 -0.61 4.19 22.92
C GLY A 169 -0.21 5.37 22.01
N GLY A 170 -0.98 5.63 20.99
CA GLY A 170 -0.87 6.74 20.05
C GLY A 170 -1.85 6.58 18.92
N SER A 171 -1.76 7.40 17.87
CA SER A 171 -2.66 7.42 16.71
C SER A 171 -2.15 6.45 15.64
N PRO A 172 -2.75 5.25 15.49
CA PRO A 172 -2.38 4.31 14.44
C PRO A 172 -2.94 4.76 13.10
N GLU A 173 -2.18 4.54 12.03
CA GLU A 173 -2.55 4.78 10.64
C GLU A 173 -2.70 3.45 9.88
N PHE A 174 -1.62 2.88 9.41
CA PHE A 174 -1.64 1.64 8.65
C PHE A 174 -0.87 0.52 9.35
N LEU A 175 -1.10 -0.73 8.91
CA LEU A 175 -0.57 -1.91 9.57
C LEU A 175 -0.14 -2.99 8.58
N ALA A 176 0.76 -3.86 9.02
CA ALA A 176 1.16 -5.06 8.29
C ALA A 176 1.28 -6.25 9.24
N SER A 177 0.95 -7.45 8.78
CA SER A 177 1.10 -8.70 9.54
C SER A 177 2.15 -9.61 8.91
N ASP A 178 2.95 -10.29 9.73
CA ASP A 178 3.95 -11.24 9.25
C ASP A 178 3.41 -12.67 9.06
N GLY A 179 2.16 -12.91 9.42
CA GLY A 179 1.53 -14.22 9.33
C GLY A 179 1.96 -15.21 10.44
N THR A 180 2.78 -14.78 11.41
CA THR A 180 3.24 -15.62 12.52
C THR A 180 2.73 -15.16 13.89
N GLY A 181 1.92 -14.11 13.91
CA GLY A 181 1.36 -13.51 15.11
C GLY A 181 1.91 -12.11 15.42
N ARG A 182 2.89 -11.61 14.67
CA ARG A 182 3.35 -10.22 14.82
C ARG A 182 2.62 -9.30 13.86
N VAL A 183 2.16 -8.18 14.40
CA VAL A 183 1.55 -7.08 13.65
C VAL A 183 2.37 -5.82 13.90
N TYR A 184 2.72 -5.13 12.82
CA TYR A 184 3.43 -3.86 12.84
C TYR A 184 2.42 -2.76 12.55
N VAL A 185 2.40 -1.72 13.35
CA VAL A 185 1.44 -0.62 13.22
C VAL A 185 2.19 0.72 13.27
N ASN A 186 1.99 1.55 12.27
CA ASN A 186 2.48 2.93 12.28
C ASN A 186 1.72 3.74 13.34
N ILE A 187 2.44 4.43 14.22
CA ILE A 187 1.89 5.34 15.21
C ILE A 187 2.35 6.75 14.85
N GLU A 188 1.47 7.46 14.12
CA GLU A 188 1.81 8.71 13.45
C GLU A 188 2.27 9.79 14.42
N ASP A 189 1.54 10.00 15.50
CA ASP A 189 1.81 11.05 16.50
C ASP A 189 3.00 10.76 17.42
N LYS A 190 3.64 9.61 17.29
CA LYS A 190 4.80 9.17 18.11
C LYS A 190 6.06 8.89 17.29
N ASP A 191 6.02 9.04 15.97
CA ASP A 191 7.15 8.77 15.07
C ASP A 191 7.74 7.36 15.23
N LEU A 192 6.88 6.35 15.38
CA LEU A 192 7.32 4.97 15.63
C LEU A 192 6.41 3.93 14.98
N VAL A 193 6.94 2.71 14.89
CA VAL A 193 6.20 1.48 14.61
C VAL A 193 5.99 0.75 15.95
N ALA A 194 4.74 0.46 16.30
CA ALA A 194 4.41 -0.45 17.38
C ALA A 194 4.40 -1.89 16.87
N VAL A 195 5.04 -2.80 17.60
CA VAL A 195 5.02 -4.24 17.31
C VAL A 195 4.10 -4.92 18.30
N VAL A 196 3.06 -5.55 17.79
CA VAL A 196 2.06 -6.26 18.58
C VAL A 196 2.26 -7.77 18.42
N ASP A 197 2.24 -8.50 19.52
CA ASP A 197 2.08 -9.95 19.52
C ASP A 197 0.62 -10.30 19.78
N LEU A 198 -0.04 -10.87 18.77
CA LEU A 198 -1.45 -11.25 18.85
C LEU A 198 -1.71 -12.39 19.83
N ASN A 199 -0.73 -13.25 20.11
CA ASN A 199 -0.91 -14.37 21.06
C ASN A 199 -1.04 -13.86 22.50
N SER A 200 -0.21 -12.88 22.86
CA SER A 200 -0.28 -12.25 24.19
C SER A 200 -1.25 -11.08 24.26
N GLY A 201 -1.72 -10.54 23.11
CA GLY A 201 -2.56 -9.35 23.04
C GLY A 201 -1.86 -8.08 23.53
N LYS A 202 -0.55 -7.96 23.31
CA LYS A 202 0.26 -6.85 23.84
C LYS A 202 1.19 -6.23 22.82
N VAL A 203 1.49 -4.94 23.00
CA VAL A 203 2.62 -4.28 22.35
C VAL A 203 3.89 -4.79 22.98
N ILE A 204 4.76 -5.44 22.21
CA ILE A 204 6.02 -6.04 22.66
C ILE A 204 7.25 -5.20 22.34
N ALA A 205 7.13 -4.25 21.38
CA ALA A 205 8.20 -3.32 21.04
C ALA A 205 7.65 -2.02 20.45
N ARG A 206 8.47 -0.98 20.50
CA ARG A 206 8.23 0.33 19.90
C ARG A 206 9.51 0.78 19.21
N TRP A 207 9.46 0.91 17.88
CA TRP A 207 10.64 1.18 17.06
C TRP A 207 10.58 2.58 16.45
N PRO A 208 11.44 3.51 16.84
CA PRO A 208 11.50 4.82 16.21
C PRO A 208 11.77 4.74 14.72
N VAL A 209 11.11 5.57 13.93
CA VAL A 209 11.29 5.63 12.47
C VAL A 209 12.31 6.68 12.03
N ALA A 210 13.02 7.33 12.97
CA ALA A 210 14.05 8.31 12.63
C ALA A 210 15.06 7.71 11.62
N PRO A 211 15.49 8.49 10.58
CA PRO A 211 15.31 9.92 10.38
C PRO A 211 14.01 10.32 9.65
N GLY A 212 13.01 9.45 9.50
CA GLY A 212 11.65 9.78 9.10
C GLY A 212 10.81 10.26 10.29
N GLY A 213 9.57 10.68 10.02
CA GLY A 213 8.60 11.06 11.05
C GLY A 213 7.19 11.10 10.47
N HIS A 214 6.17 11.09 11.31
CA HIS A 214 4.76 10.94 10.93
C HIS A 214 4.55 9.75 9.98
N PRO A 215 4.79 8.49 10.44
CA PRO A 215 4.67 7.29 9.63
C PRO A 215 3.20 6.99 9.31
N VAL A 216 2.87 6.82 8.02
CA VAL A 216 1.50 6.59 7.55
C VAL A 216 1.41 5.30 6.74
N GLY A 217 1.97 5.25 5.54
CA GLY A 217 1.98 4.03 4.73
C GLY A 217 2.90 2.96 5.31
N MET A 218 2.51 1.69 5.24
CA MET A 218 3.34 0.55 5.64
C MET A 218 3.18 -0.61 4.67
N ALA A 219 4.31 -1.20 4.27
CA ALA A 219 4.34 -2.48 3.59
C ALA A 219 5.38 -3.40 4.21
N LEU A 220 5.11 -4.69 4.23
CA LEU A 220 6.02 -5.73 4.70
C LEU A 220 6.35 -6.69 3.57
N ASP A 221 7.63 -6.77 3.19
CA ASP A 221 8.12 -7.91 2.44
C ASP A 221 8.41 -9.06 3.42
N ARG A 222 7.50 -10.02 3.45
CA ARG A 222 7.62 -11.19 4.33
C ARG A 222 8.83 -12.07 3.97
N LYS A 223 9.25 -12.10 2.70
CA LYS A 223 10.36 -12.92 2.23
C LYS A 223 11.71 -12.39 2.73
N THR A 224 11.92 -11.10 2.61
CA THR A 224 13.17 -10.44 3.04
C THR A 224 13.11 -9.95 4.48
N ARG A 225 11.94 -9.98 5.12
CA ARG A 225 11.70 -9.45 6.47
C ARG A 225 12.04 -7.97 6.57
N ARG A 226 11.53 -7.19 5.59
CA ARG A 226 11.71 -5.74 5.52
C ARG A 226 10.38 -5.01 5.62
N LEU A 227 10.33 -4.02 6.49
CA LEU A 227 9.26 -3.03 6.56
C LEU A 227 9.67 -1.81 5.74
N PHE A 228 8.75 -1.32 4.92
CA PHE A 228 8.86 -0.08 4.18
C PHE A 228 7.83 0.89 4.74
N VAL A 229 8.30 1.92 5.43
CA VAL A 229 7.48 2.86 6.18
C VAL A 229 7.51 4.21 5.48
N GLY A 230 6.38 4.64 4.95
CA GLY A 230 6.21 5.95 4.34
C GLY A 230 5.99 7.03 5.40
N CYS A 231 6.91 7.97 5.50
CA CYS A 231 6.93 9.04 6.49
C CYS A 231 6.63 10.39 5.86
N ARG A 232 5.74 11.20 6.47
CA ARG A 232 5.32 12.51 5.94
C ARG A 232 6.27 13.65 6.29
N ASN A 233 6.91 13.61 7.46
CA ASN A 233 7.75 14.73 7.92
C ASN A 233 8.81 14.28 8.96
N PRO A 234 10.09 14.20 8.58
CA PRO A 234 10.64 14.38 7.23
C PRO A 234 10.13 13.33 6.23
N GLN A 235 10.02 13.75 4.94
CA GLN A 235 9.53 12.91 3.83
C GLN A 235 10.54 11.83 3.49
N LYS A 236 10.30 10.63 3.99
CA LYS A 236 11.20 9.48 3.81
C LYS A 236 10.41 8.19 3.61
N MET A 237 10.93 7.29 2.79
CA MET A 237 10.66 5.87 2.94
C MET A 237 11.75 5.29 3.85
N VAL A 238 11.38 4.92 5.06
CA VAL A 238 12.28 4.27 6.01
C VAL A 238 12.21 2.76 5.82
N VAL A 239 13.36 2.15 5.54
CA VAL A 239 13.48 0.69 5.42
C VAL A 239 13.97 0.14 6.75
N MET A 240 13.22 -0.80 7.34
CA MET A 240 13.51 -1.35 8.65
C MET A 240 13.57 -2.89 8.63
N SER A 241 14.38 -3.46 9.49
CA SER A 241 14.30 -4.89 9.79
C SER A 241 13.03 -5.20 10.57
N ALA A 242 12.17 -6.07 10.05
CA ALA A 242 10.97 -6.55 10.74
C ALA A 242 11.25 -7.45 11.94
N ASP A 243 12.49 -7.88 12.11
CA ASP A 243 12.90 -8.72 13.24
C ASP A 243 13.40 -7.91 14.44
N THR A 244 14.10 -6.81 14.16
CA THR A 244 14.82 -6.05 15.20
C THR A 244 14.41 -4.58 15.32
N GLY A 245 13.67 -4.04 14.35
CA GLY A 245 13.36 -2.61 14.26
C GLY A 245 14.54 -1.73 13.84
N LYS A 246 15.69 -2.33 13.51
CA LYS A 246 16.84 -1.55 13.03
C LYS A 246 16.48 -0.86 11.72
N VAL A 247 16.67 0.46 11.65
CA VAL A 247 16.64 1.20 10.41
C VAL A 247 17.83 0.82 9.55
N LEU A 248 17.58 0.39 8.34
CA LEU A 248 18.56 -0.07 7.37
C LEU A 248 18.89 1.04 6.37
N ASP A 249 17.89 1.79 5.98
CA ASP A 249 18.02 2.94 5.08
C ASP A 249 16.84 3.92 5.23
N ALA A 250 16.97 5.13 4.68
CA ALA A 250 15.94 6.17 4.69
C ALA A 250 16.03 7.04 3.43
N LEU A 251 15.18 6.74 2.46
CA LEU A 251 15.23 7.28 1.11
C LEU A 251 14.29 8.48 0.94
N PRO A 252 14.63 9.49 0.12
CA PRO A 252 13.73 10.59 -0.16
C PRO A 252 12.52 10.11 -0.98
N ILE A 253 11.33 10.62 -0.66
CA ILE A 253 10.09 10.40 -1.41
C ILE A 253 9.37 11.72 -1.62
N GLY A 254 8.29 11.71 -2.41
CA GLY A 254 7.44 12.87 -2.63
C GLY A 254 6.68 13.34 -1.39
N ALA A 255 6.01 14.48 -1.52
CA ALA A 255 5.26 15.08 -0.43
C ALA A 255 3.87 14.45 -0.25
N GLY A 256 3.51 14.22 1.02
CA GLY A 256 2.18 13.73 1.38
C GLY A 256 1.97 12.26 1.03
N VAL A 257 2.95 11.41 1.36
CA VAL A 257 2.80 9.95 1.27
C VAL A 257 1.61 9.49 2.11
N ASP A 258 0.87 8.53 1.59
CA ASP A 258 -0.29 7.93 2.27
C ASP A 258 -0.26 6.41 2.20
N ALA A 259 0.26 5.83 1.13
CA ALA A 259 0.42 4.39 1.03
C ALA A 259 1.82 3.98 0.59
N THR A 260 2.24 2.80 1.06
CA THR A 260 3.39 2.06 0.54
C THR A 260 2.96 0.66 0.14
N ALA A 261 3.62 0.09 -0.84
CA ALA A 261 3.40 -1.28 -1.28
C ALA A 261 4.74 -1.94 -1.59
N VAL A 262 4.76 -3.27 -1.62
CA VAL A 262 5.89 -4.06 -2.11
C VAL A 262 5.38 -5.04 -3.16
N ASP A 263 6.08 -5.12 -4.28
CA ASP A 263 5.79 -6.08 -5.33
C ASP A 263 7.04 -6.34 -6.17
N ALA A 264 7.23 -7.59 -6.59
CA ALA A 264 8.30 -8.02 -7.53
C ALA A 264 9.71 -7.46 -7.19
N GLY A 265 10.06 -7.35 -5.90
CA GLY A 265 11.36 -6.86 -5.44
C GLY A 265 11.48 -5.33 -5.41
N HIS A 266 10.40 -4.62 -5.63
CA HIS A 266 10.32 -3.16 -5.52
C HIS A 266 9.44 -2.74 -4.36
N ALA A 267 9.76 -1.60 -3.75
CA ALA A 267 8.87 -0.90 -2.84
C ALA A 267 8.42 0.41 -3.48
N PHE A 268 7.16 0.78 -3.20
CA PHE A 268 6.50 1.94 -3.79
C PHE A 268 6.00 2.86 -2.69
N ALA A 269 6.10 4.16 -2.91
CA ALA A 269 5.45 5.18 -2.10
C ALA A 269 4.62 6.10 -3.00
N SER A 270 3.31 6.13 -2.79
CA SER A 270 2.42 7.05 -3.51
C SER A 270 2.23 8.33 -2.69
N CYS A 271 2.41 9.46 -3.35
CA CYS A 271 2.45 10.76 -2.72
C CYS A 271 1.44 11.72 -3.34
N ARG A 272 0.84 12.56 -2.50
CA ARG A 272 -0.19 13.55 -2.88
C ARG A 272 0.29 14.54 -3.94
N ASP A 273 1.60 14.82 -3.99
CA ASP A 273 2.20 15.75 -4.94
C ASP A 273 2.18 15.24 -6.40
N GLY A 274 1.72 14.01 -6.63
CA GLY A 274 1.64 13.38 -7.95
C GLY A 274 2.90 12.60 -8.30
N SER A 275 3.59 12.05 -7.32
CA SER A 275 4.72 11.17 -7.52
C SER A 275 4.46 9.76 -6.97
N LEU A 276 4.91 8.74 -7.68
CA LEU A 276 5.05 7.38 -7.21
C LEU A 276 6.55 7.06 -7.20
N THR A 277 7.14 7.03 -6.02
CA THR A 277 8.56 6.69 -5.83
C THR A 277 8.73 5.19 -5.85
N VAL A 278 9.68 4.69 -6.67
CA VAL A 278 10.05 3.27 -6.77
C VAL A 278 11.42 3.09 -6.13
N VAL A 279 11.49 2.19 -5.16
CA VAL A 279 12.71 1.81 -4.46
C VAL A 279 13.04 0.36 -4.78
N SER A 280 14.30 0.09 -5.05
CA SER A 280 14.81 -1.26 -5.29
C SER A 280 15.99 -1.55 -4.38
N GLU A 281 16.23 -2.83 -4.11
CA GLU A 281 17.42 -3.29 -3.42
C GLU A 281 18.41 -3.88 -4.44
N GLU A 282 19.63 -3.39 -4.43
CA GLU A 282 20.73 -3.96 -5.20
C GLU A 282 21.96 -4.12 -4.32
N ALA A 283 22.47 -5.34 -4.23
CA ALA A 283 23.65 -5.70 -3.41
C ALA A 283 23.55 -5.25 -1.94
N GLY A 284 22.35 -5.30 -1.35
CA GLY A 284 22.10 -4.93 0.05
C GLY A 284 21.97 -3.43 0.30
N LYS A 285 21.90 -2.61 -0.76
CA LYS A 285 21.62 -1.18 -0.70
C LYS A 285 20.27 -0.88 -1.29
N TYR A 286 19.58 0.09 -0.71
CA TYR A 286 18.30 0.56 -1.22
C TYR A 286 18.50 1.87 -1.98
N GLU A 287 17.91 1.98 -3.15
CA GLU A 287 18.02 3.17 -3.99
C GLU A 287 16.65 3.55 -4.57
N VAL A 288 16.40 4.86 -4.72
CA VAL A 288 15.30 5.34 -5.55
C VAL A 288 15.70 5.14 -6.99
N THR A 289 15.14 4.10 -7.61
CA THR A 289 15.45 3.77 -9.01
C THR A 289 14.61 4.54 -10.01
N GLN A 290 13.42 5.00 -9.58
CA GLN A 290 12.54 5.78 -10.44
C GLN A 290 11.55 6.61 -9.64
N VAL A 291 11.12 7.74 -10.21
CA VAL A 291 9.96 8.51 -9.76
C VAL A 291 9.00 8.62 -10.94
N VAL A 292 7.88 7.91 -10.85
CA VAL A 292 6.82 7.94 -11.87
C VAL A 292 5.91 9.14 -11.60
N LYS A 293 5.70 9.97 -12.62
CA LYS A 293 4.75 11.09 -12.53
C LYS A 293 3.32 10.56 -12.63
N THR A 294 2.53 10.82 -11.60
CA THR A 294 1.11 10.50 -11.52
C THR A 294 0.28 11.78 -11.37
N PRO A 295 -1.03 11.75 -11.51
CA PRO A 295 -1.86 12.92 -11.21
C PRO A 295 -1.76 13.34 -9.73
N ILE A 296 -1.80 14.65 -9.47
CA ILE A 296 -1.86 15.20 -8.11
C ILE A 296 -3.03 14.57 -7.34
N GLY A 297 -2.79 14.21 -6.08
CA GLY A 297 -3.80 13.59 -5.22
C GLY A 297 -3.87 12.07 -5.30
N ALA A 298 -3.12 11.41 -6.20
CA ALA A 298 -2.97 9.95 -6.26
C ALA A 298 -2.09 9.44 -5.11
N LYS A 299 -2.60 9.54 -3.88
CA LYS A 299 -1.82 9.35 -2.64
C LYS A 299 -1.92 7.93 -2.05
N THR A 300 -3.04 7.24 -2.27
CA THR A 300 -3.23 5.85 -1.87
C THR A 300 -3.01 4.92 -3.05
N MET A 301 -2.71 3.65 -2.80
CA MET A 301 -2.51 2.66 -3.85
C MET A 301 -2.91 1.25 -3.42
N GLY A 302 -3.23 0.42 -4.40
CA GLY A 302 -3.31 -1.03 -4.28
C GLY A 302 -2.37 -1.68 -5.30
N ALA A 303 -1.61 -2.67 -4.86
CA ALA A 303 -0.77 -3.48 -5.73
C ALA A 303 -1.46 -4.80 -6.05
N ASP A 304 -1.41 -5.21 -7.31
CA ASP A 304 -1.81 -6.55 -7.74
C ASP A 304 -0.58 -7.45 -7.89
N PRO A 305 -0.36 -8.40 -6.99
CA PRO A 305 0.82 -9.27 -7.06
C PRO A 305 0.76 -10.30 -8.20
N ALA A 306 -0.40 -10.52 -8.81
CA ALA A 306 -0.55 -11.47 -9.91
C ALA A 306 -0.19 -10.84 -11.27
N THR A 307 -0.51 -9.56 -11.46
CA THR A 307 -0.26 -8.83 -12.71
C THR A 307 0.88 -7.82 -12.61
N HIS A 308 1.41 -7.59 -11.41
CA HIS A 308 2.44 -6.59 -11.11
C HIS A 308 2.01 -5.17 -11.47
N LYS A 309 0.72 -4.87 -11.28
CA LYS A 309 0.16 -3.55 -11.53
C LYS A 309 -0.11 -2.80 -10.23
N ILE A 310 0.03 -1.49 -10.28
CA ILE A 310 -0.28 -0.58 -9.18
C ILE A 310 -1.48 0.28 -9.59
N TYR A 311 -2.49 0.35 -8.75
CA TYR A 311 -3.70 1.13 -8.97
C TYR A 311 -3.77 2.28 -7.98
N LEU A 312 -3.92 3.51 -8.48
CA LEU A 312 -3.96 4.73 -7.68
C LEU A 312 -5.30 5.45 -7.93
N PRO A 313 -6.18 5.53 -6.94
CA PRO A 313 -7.42 6.31 -7.05
C PRO A 313 -7.09 7.80 -6.91
N THR A 314 -7.69 8.63 -7.75
CA THR A 314 -7.59 10.09 -7.68
C THR A 314 -8.76 10.76 -8.39
N ALA A 315 -8.78 12.09 -8.42
CA ALA A 315 -9.75 12.90 -9.13
C ALA A 315 -9.10 14.20 -9.61
N ASN A 316 -9.77 14.94 -10.47
CA ASN A 316 -9.43 16.34 -10.67
C ASN A 316 -9.92 17.14 -9.46
N PHE A 317 -9.13 18.12 -9.01
CA PHE A 317 -9.47 18.93 -7.85
C PHE A 317 -9.85 20.35 -8.26
N GLU A 318 -10.70 20.98 -7.45
CA GLU A 318 -10.99 22.40 -7.57
C GLU A 318 -9.74 23.22 -7.27
N ALA A 319 -9.63 24.36 -7.93
CA ALA A 319 -8.56 25.33 -7.61
C ALA A 319 -8.75 25.83 -6.17
N GLN A 320 -7.69 25.78 -5.39
CA GLN A 320 -7.71 26.34 -4.04
C GLN A 320 -7.29 27.81 -4.06
N PRO A 321 -7.96 28.69 -3.30
CA PRO A 321 -7.48 30.04 -3.08
C PRO A 321 -6.07 30.05 -2.49
N ALA A 322 -5.26 31.03 -2.84
CA ALA A 322 -3.92 31.20 -2.26
C ALA A 322 -4.03 31.31 -0.72
N GLY A 323 -3.20 30.53 -0.01
CA GLY A 323 -3.21 30.47 1.45
C GLY A 323 -4.26 29.57 2.09
N SER A 324 -5.05 28.86 1.30
CA SER A 324 -5.97 27.85 1.81
C SER A 324 -5.22 26.68 2.47
N THR A 325 -5.61 26.30 3.69
CA THR A 325 -5.06 25.15 4.44
C THR A 325 -5.95 23.92 4.36
N GLY A 326 -7.14 24.02 3.73
CA GLY A 326 -8.09 22.92 3.59
C GLY A 326 -7.64 21.87 2.57
N ARG A 327 -8.19 20.67 2.66
CA ARG A 327 -7.99 19.65 1.60
C ARG A 327 -8.68 20.09 0.31
N PRO A 328 -8.02 19.98 -0.87
CA PRO A 328 -8.67 20.26 -2.16
C PRO A 328 -9.94 19.40 -2.33
N LYS A 329 -11.02 19.99 -2.82
CA LYS A 329 -12.26 19.25 -3.11
C LYS A 329 -12.16 18.59 -4.47
N PRO A 330 -12.52 17.30 -4.60
CA PRO A 330 -12.65 16.65 -5.89
C PRO A 330 -13.74 17.34 -6.72
N LYS A 331 -13.48 17.54 -8.00
CA LYS A 331 -14.53 17.99 -8.94
C LYS A 331 -15.53 16.86 -9.13
N PRO A 332 -16.84 17.13 -9.10
CA PRO A 332 -17.88 16.13 -9.34
C PRO A 332 -17.64 15.36 -10.64
N GLY A 333 -17.87 14.05 -10.63
CA GLY A 333 -17.74 13.18 -11.79
C GLY A 333 -16.32 12.97 -12.33
N SER A 334 -15.28 13.51 -11.69
CA SER A 334 -13.90 13.44 -12.19
C SER A 334 -13.05 12.31 -11.60
N PHE A 335 -13.66 11.41 -10.83
CA PHE A 335 -12.94 10.29 -10.24
C PHE A 335 -12.35 9.36 -11.30
N MET A 336 -11.11 8.96 -11.08
CA MET A 336 -10.36 8.07 -11.95
C MET A 336 -9.44 7.16 -11.16
N ILE A 337 -9.09 6.03 -11.76
CA ILE A 337 -8.07 5.11 -11.26
C ILE A 337 -6.94 5.07 -12.28
N VAL A 338 -5.74 5.34 -11.83
CA VAL A 338 -4.52 5.30 -12.64
C VAL A 338 -3.86 3.94 -12.47
N GLU A 339 -3.56 3.27 -13.59
CA GLU A 339 -2.82 2.02 -13.63
C GLU A 339 -1.36 2.31 -13.99
N VAL A 340 -0.45 1.87 -13.13
CA VAL A 340 1.00 1.94 -13.35
C VAL A 340 1.55 0.52 -13.45
N ALA A 341 2.35 0.25 -14.47
CA ALA A 341 3.02 -1.03 -14.70
C ALA A 341 4.34 -0.84 -15.48
N LYS A 342 5.12 -1.90 -15.63
CA LYS A 342 6.32 -1.94 -16.47
C LYS A 342 6.02 -2.11 -17.96
#